data_e8fab3d6230ecf1dabd7441d9518cf12
#
_entry.id   e8fab3d6230ecf1dabd7441d9518cf12
#
_cell.length_a   1.000
_cell.length_b   1.000
_cell.length_c   1.000
_cell.angle_alpha   90.00
_cell.angle_beta   90.00
_cell.angle_gamma   90.00
#
_symmetry.space_group_name_H-M   'P 1'
#
loop_
_entity.id
_entity.type
_entity.pdbx_description
1 polymer ?
#
loop_
_entity_poly.entity_id
_entity_poly.type
_entity_poly.pdbx_seq_one_letter_code
_entity_poly.pdbx_strand_id
1 'polypeptide(L)'
;MSPRTQNRNLPYTPVPPADVLKNEPDTDFDLPQNQEWVRSIFSKWKKDGTEQPEIIPLQIGAETVVCESRYPYTDRCQDDEVCICEMSQADSAQVEKIIEIAEADPAGWRKTTLEERHRIMYEAANRLADMRGD
;
A
#
# COMPACT_ATOMS: atom_id res chain seq x y z
N MET A 1 -16.86 -6.64 31.28
CA MET A 1 -16.44 -6.24 29.90
C MET A 1 -15.07 -5.67 30.01
N SER A 2 -14.09 -6.21 29.25
CA SER A 2 -12.76 -5.57 29.14
C SER A 2 -12.96 -4.18 28.53
N PRO A 3 -12.28 -3.14 29.06
CA PRO A 3 -12.35 -1.83 28.44
C PRO A 3 -11.85 -1.91 27.00
N ARG A 4 -12.60 -1.38 26.04
CA ARG A 4 -12.17 -1.25 24.67
C ARG A 4 -11.00 -0.27 24.61
N THR A 5 -9.80 -0.75 24.34
CA THR A 5 -8.56 0.03 24.43
C THR A 5 -7.89 0.28 23.09
N GLN A 6 -8.49 -0.18 21.97
CA GLN A 6 -7.91 0.02 20.66
C GLN A 6 -7.78 1.52 20.35
N ASN A 7 -6.60 1.92 19.87
CA ASN A 7 -6.35 3.29 19.45
C ASN A 7 -5.46 3.32 18.20
N ARG A 8 -6.07 3.59 17.05
CA ARG A 8 -5.39 3.64 15.74
C ARG A 8 -4.52 4.88 15.52
N ASN A 9 -4.65 5.90 16.38
CA ASN A 9 -3.75 7.06 16.37
C ASN A 9 -2.37 6.77 16.97
N LEU A 10 -2.23 5.67 17.70
CA LEU A 10 -0.93 5.29 18.26
C LEU A 10 -0.07 4.63 17.18
N PRO A 11 1.26 4.83 17.25
CA PRO A 11 2.19 4.12 16.39
C PRO A 11 1.98 2.61 16.47
N TYR A 12 2.11 1.94 15.32
CA TYR A 12 2.05 0.50 15.29
C TYR A 12 3.21 -0.11 16.09
N THR A 13 2.89 -1.09 16.92
CA THR A 13 3.92 -1.87 17.62
C THR A 13 4.18 -3.15 16.82
N PRO A 14 5.39 -3.32 16.22
CA PRO A 14 5.72 -4.52 15.47
C PRO A 14 5.52 -5.79 16.31
N VAL A 15 4.89 -6.77 15.70
CA VAL A 15 4.66 -8.08 16.32
C VAL A 15 5.81 -9.01 15.90
N PRO A 16 6.39 -9.82 16.79
CA PRO A 16 7.43 -10.78 16.41
C PRO A 16 6.85 -11.90 15.53
N PRO A 17 7.69 -12.57 14.71
CA PRO A 17 7.28 -13.74 13.95
C PRO A 17 6.60 -14.78 14.83
N ALA A 18 5.50 -15.32 14.36
CA ALA A 18 4.74 -16.38 15.05
C ALA A 18 4.48 -17.55 14.11
N ASP A 19 4.41 -18.75 14.67
CA ASP A 19 4.15 -19.97 13.89
C ASP A 19 2.72 -20.07 13.38
N VAL A 20 1.82 -19.24 13.92
CA VAL A 20 0.40 -19.23 13.57
C VAL A 20 0.04 -17.86 13.00
N LEU A 21 -0.54 -17.87 11.80
CA LEU A 21 -1.09 -16.65 11.21
C LEU A 21 -2.21 -16.10 12.09
N LYS A 22 -2.05 -14.85 12.49
CA LYS A 22 -3.06 -14.12 13.25
C LYS A 22 -3.34 -12.78 12.57
N ASN A 23 -4.57 -12.58 12.13
CA ASN A 23 -5.00 -11.32 11.56
C ASN A 23 -4.98 -10.21 12.62
N GLU A 24 -4.68 -9.00 12.19
CA GLU A 24 -4.90 -7.82 13.02
C GLU A 24 -6.41 -7.68 13.31
N PRO A 25 -6.81 -7.32 14.55
CA PRO A 25 -8.21 -7.08 14.84
C PRO A 25 -8.79 -5.95 13.98
N ASP A 26 -10.04 -6.11 13.58
CA ASP A 26 -10.79 -5.07 12.88
C ASP A 26 -10.80 -3.76 13.67
N THR A 27 -10.88 -2.65 12.95
CA THR A 27 -10.97 -1.34 13.59
C THR A 27 -12.33 -1.18 14.27
N ASP A 28 -12.31 -0.93 15.57
CA ASP A 28 -13.51 -0.64 16.33
C ASP A 28 -13.91 0.84 16.15
N PHE A 29 -14.83 1.09 15.22
CA PHE A 29 -15.30 2.44 14.87
C PHE A 29 -16.27 3.05 15.91
N ASP A 30 -16.70 2.30 16.92
CA ASP A 30 -17.47 2.86 18.05
C ASP A 30 -16.58 3.67 19.00
N LEU A 31 -15.26 3.55 18.89
CA LEU A 31 -14.30 4.25 19.72
C LEU A 31 -14.01 5.66 19.16
N PRO A 32 -14.18 6.73 19.94
CA PRO A 32 -13.96 8.11 19.47
C PRO A 32 -12.57 8.36 18.87
N GLN A 33 -11.52 7.78 19.46
CA GLN A 33 -10.15 7.91 18.95
C GLN A 33 -9.97 7.28 17.56
N ASN A 34 -10.67 6.16 17.28
CA ASN A 34 -10.61 5.53 15.98
C ASN A 34 -11.45 6.29 14.93
N GLN A 35 -12.56 6.91 15.35
CA GLN A 35 -13.31 7.82 14.48
C GLN A 35 -12.48 9.06 14.11
N GLU A 36 -11.73 9.62 15.06
CA GLU A 36 -10.83 10.74 14.79
C GLU A 36 -9.72 10.34 13.79
N TRP A 37 -9.11 9.17 13.98
CA TRP A 37 -8.13 8.62 13.06
C TRP A 37 -8.70 8.49 11.64
N VAL A 38 -9.90 7.93 11.47
CA VAL A 38 -10.54 7.80 10.14
C VAL A 38 -10.82 9.17 9.52
N ARG A 39 -11.31 10.15 10.31
CA ARG A 39 -11.54 11.50 9.79
C ARG A 39 -10.23 12.15 9.31
N SER A 40 -9.12 11.91 10.00
CA SER A 40 -7.81 12.43 9.57
C SER A 40 -7.38 11.83 8.24
N ILE A 41 -7.61 10.52 8.01
CA ILE A 41 -7.34 9.85 6.74
C ILE A 41 -8.20 10.45 5.62
N PHE A 42 -9.50 10.58 5.84
CA PHE A 42 -10.38 11.19 4.85
C PHE A 42 -9.96 12.62 4.52
N SER A 43 -9.57 13.42 5.52
CA SER A 43 -9.11 14.79 5.30
C SER A 43 -7.81 14.84 4.50
N LYS A 44 -6.92 13.86 4.70
CA LYS A 44 -5.65 13.75 3.98
C LYS A 44 -5.84 13.38 2.50
N TRP A 45 -6.75 12.44 2.24
CA TRP A 45 -6.86 11.80 0.92
C TRP A 45 -8.05 12.29 0.09
N LYS A 46 -8.96 13.07 0.67
CA LYS A 46 -10.09 13.62 -0.08
C LYS A 46 -9.59 14.61 -1.12
N LYS A 47 -9.85 14.31 -2.39
CA LYS A 47 -9.61 15.21 -3.52
C LYS A 47 -10.93 15.91 -3.87
N ASP A 48 -10.86 17.19 -4.17
CA ASP A 48 -12.02 18.02 -4.58
C ASP A 48 -12.06 18.30 -6.10
N GLY A 49 -11.11 17.73 -6.85
CA GLY A 49 -10.98 17.88 -8.29
C GLY A 49 -10.28 19.16 -8.74
N THR A 50 -9.87 20.02 -7.81
CA THR A 50 -9.13 21.26 -8.15
C THR A 50 -7.63 21.04 -8.31
N GLU A 51 -7.11 19.93 -7.76
CA GLU A 51 -5.71 19.54 -7.84
C GLU A 51 -5.45 18.72 -9.11
N GLN A 52 -4.22 18.82 -9.63
CA GLN A 52 -3.80 17.92 -10.71
C GLN A 52 -3.72 16.50 -10.17
N PRO A 53 -4.19 15.48 -10.95
CA PRO A 53 -4.07 14.09 -10.56
C PRO A 53 -2.61 13.70 -10.31
N GLU A 54 -2.40 12.91 -9.28
CA GLU A 54 -1.08 12.32 -9.03
C GLU A 54 -0.73 11.31 -10.13
N ILE A 55 0.50 11.37 -10.64
CA ILE A 55 0.98 10.40 -11.62
C ILE A 55 1.65 9.24 -10.86
N ILE A 56 1.09 8.04 -11.01
CA ILE A 56 1.65 6.81 -10.46
C ILE A 56 2.57 6.18 -11.51
N PRO A 57 3.88 6.18 -11.28
CA PRO A 57 4.85 5.62 -12.22
C PRO A 57 4.86 4.08 -12.16
N LEU A 58 5.48 3.46 -13.17
CA LEU A 58 5.89 2.07 -13.10
C LEU A 58 7.18 1.94 -12.28
N GLN A 59 7.29 0.84 -11.56
CA GLN A 59 8.54 0.42 -10.94
C GLN A 59 9.07 -0.81 -11.70
N ILE A 60 10.16 -0.63 -12.45
CA ILE A 60 10.79 -1.69 -13.26
C ILE A 60 12.17 -1.98 -12.68
N GLY A 61 12.28 -3.02 -11.85
CA GLY A 61 13.48 -3.25 -11.06
C GLY A 61 13.76 -2.08 -10.12
N ALA A 62 14.91 -1.42 -10.27
CA ALA A 62 15.30 -0.23 -9.51
C ALA A 62 14.88 1.09 -10.18
N GLU A 63 14.33 1.05 -11.38
CA GLU A 63 13.98 2.25 -12.15
C GLU A 63 12.51 2.65 -11.93
N THR A 64 12.27 3.95 -11.77
CA THR A 64 10.93 4.54 -11.76
C THR A 64 10.65 5.16 -13.12
N VAL A 65 9.60 4.72 -13.81
CA VAL A 65 9.30 5.10 -15.19
C VAL A 65 7.92 5.72 -15.27
N VAL A 66 7.84 6.98 -15.73
CA VAL A 66 6.59 7.63 -16.09
C VAL A 66 6.33 7.43 -17.57
N CYS A 67 5.20 6.83 -17.92
CA CYS A 67 4.81 6.57 -19.31
C CYS A 67 3.94 7.69 -19.87
N GLU A 68 3.97 7.86 -21.20
CA GLU A 68 3.03 8.72 -21.91
C GLU A 68 1.61 8.15 -21.87
N SER A 69 1.48 6.83 -22.05
CA SER A 69 0.20 6.13 -21.90
C SER A 69 -0.15 5.99 -20.42
N ARG A 70 -1.31 6.52 -20.04
CA ARG A 70 -1.78 6.52 -18.66
C ARG A 70 -3.26 6.14 -18.60
N TYR A 71 -3.63 5.50 -17.52
CA TYR A 71 -5.01 5.16 -17.21
C TYR A 71 -5.51 6.02 -16.05
N PRO A 72 -6.54 6.87 -16.25
CA PRO A 72 -7.11 7.68 -15.19
C PRO A 72 -7.90 6.80 -14.22
N TYR A 73 -7.73 7.04 -12.93
CA TYR A 73 -8.51 6.45 -11.87
C TYR A 73 -9.38 7.53 -11.22
N THR A 74 -10.70 7.35 -11.30
CA THR A 74 -11.68 8.33 -10.83
C THR A 74 -12.38 7.88 -9.56
N ASP A 75 -12.71 8.82 -8.69
CA ASP A 75 -13.59 8.60 -7.54
C ASP A 75 -15.05 8.55 -8.02
N ARG A 76 -15.63 7.35 -7.93
CA ARG A 76 -17.03 7.12 -8.32
C ARG A 76 -18.03 7.47 -7.23
N CYS A 77 -17.56 7.88 -6.05
CA CYS A 77 -18.42 8.27 -4.94
C CYS A 77 -18.81 9.75 -5.00
N GLN A 78 -18.25 10.50 -5.95
CA GLN A 78 -18.59 11.90 -6.19
C GLN A 78 -19.46 12.02 -7.44
N ASP A 79 -20.40 12.98 -7.44
CA ASP A 79 -21.32 13.22 -8.56
C ASP A 79 -20.58 13.66 -9.83
N ASP A 80 -19.49 14.43 -9.68
CA ASP A 80 -18.53 14.72 -10.74
C ASP A 80 -17.37 13.71 -10.64
N GLU A 81 -17.08 13.00 -11.73
CA GLU A 81 -15.97 12.04 -11.79
C GLU A 81 -14.62 12.74 -11.55
N VAL A 82 -14.22 12.83 -10.30
CA VAL A 82 -12.94 13.42 -9.91
C VAL A 82 -11.81 12.42 -10.19
N CYS A 83 -10.87 12.81 -11.06
CA CYS A 83 -9.67 12.01 -11.29
C CYS A 83 -8.73 12.10 -10.09
N ILE A 84 -8.50 10.99 -9.39
CA ILE A 84 -7.64 10.93 -8.21
C ILE A 84 -6.18 10.79 -8.62
N CYS A 85 -5.89 9.90 -9.57
CA CYS A 85 -4.55 9.65 -10.07
C CYS A 85 -4.58 9.14 -11.51
N GLU A 86 -3.42 9.22 -12.17
CA GLU A 86 -3.17 8.61 -13.48
C GLU A 86 -2.09 7.53 -13.33
N MET A 87 -2.42 6.29 -13.65
CA MET A 87 -1.48 5.18 -13.58
C MET A 87 -0.75 5.00 -14.91
N SER A 88 0.57 5.03 -14.90
CA SER A 88 1.40 4.71 -16.07
C SER A 88 1.12 3.29 -16.54
N GLN A 89 0.97 3.12 -17.87
CA GLN A 89 0.74 1.81 -18.50
C GLN A 89 2.01 1.35 -19.20
N ALA A 90 2.41 0.10 -18.92
CA ALA A 90 3.56 -0.51 -19.56
C ALA A 90 3.27 -0.85 -21.02
N ASP A 91 4.20 -0.53 -21.92
CA ASP A 91 4.24 -1.07 -23.27
C ASP A 91 4.87 -2.48 -23.33
N SER A 92 4.85 -3.10 -24.50
CA SER A 92 5.39 -4.46 -24.68
C SER A 92 6.89 -4.54 -24.35
N ALA A 93 7.68 -3.52 -24.68
CA ALA A 93 9.11 -3.53 -24.43
C ALA A 93 9.42 -3.43 -22.93
N GLN A 94 8.61 -2.66 -22.20
CA GLN A 94 8.69 -2.57 -20.73
C GLN A 94 8.29 -3.89 -20.06
N VAL A 95 7.26 -4.56 -20.58
CA VAL A 95 6.86 -5.89 -20.09
C VAL A 95 7.98 -6.92 -20.30
N GLU A 96 8.61 -6.96 -21.48
CA GLU A 96 9.75 -7.84 -21.75
C GLU A 96 10.92 -7.54 -20.78
N LYS A 97 11.24 -6.27 -20.55
CA LYS A 97 12.26 -5.88 -19.57
C LYS A 97 11.95 -6.35 -18.16
N ILE A 98 10.69 -6.28 -17.73
CA ILE A 98 10.24 -6.78 -16.42
C ILE A 98 10.49 -8.29 -16.32
N ILE A 99 10.17 -9.05 -17.37
CA ILE A 99 10.38 -10.50 -17.43
C ILE A 99 11.86 -10.83 -17.32
N GLU A 100 12.71 -10.16 -18.12
CA GLU A 100 14.16 -10.34 -18.08
C GLU A 100 14.75 -10.10 -16.68
N ILE A 101 14.33 -9.02 -16.01
CA ILE A 101 14.76 -8.71 -14.64
C ILE A 101 14.28 -9.79 -13.66
N ALA A 102 13.05 -10.24 -13.79
CA ALA A 102 12.50 -11.30 -12.92
C ALA A 102 13.24 -12.64 -13.13
N GLU A 103 13.61 -12.97 -14.37
CA GLU A 103 14.39 -14.16 -14.69
C GLU A 103 15.84 -14.09 -14.18
N ALA A 104 16.45 -12.91 -14.24
CA ALA A 104 17.80 -12.67 -13.74
C ALA A 104 17.90 -12.81 -12.21
N ASP A 105 16.77 -12.63 -11.48
CA ASP A 105 16.70 -12.72 -10.02
C ASP A 105 17.82 -11.92 -9.30
N PRO A 106 17.97 -10.61 -9.57
CA PRO A 106 19.11 -9.82 -9.07
C PRO A 106 19.16 -9.76 -7.54
N ALA A 107 18.02 -9.90 -6.87
CA ALA A 107 17.92 -9.98 -5.41
C ALA A 107 18.25 -11.36 -4.84
N GLY A 108 18.39 -12.39 -5.68
CA GLY A 108 18.70 -13.76 -5.27
C GLY A 108 17.57 -14.47 -4.53
N TRP A 109 16.32 -14.04 -4.73
CA TRP A 109 15.15 -14.58 -4.04
C TRP A 109 15.02 -16.11 -4.16
N ARG A 110 15.37 -16.67 -5.32
CA ARG A 110 15.31 -18.13 -5.54
C ARG A 110 16.25 -18.90 -4.62
N LYS A 111 17.32 -18.26 -4.14
CA LYS A 111 18.35 -18.88 -3.28
C LYS A 111 18.14 -18.61 -1.79
N THR A 112 17.18 -17.75 -1.43
CA THR A 112 16.91 -17.47 -0.01
C THR A 112 16.32 -18.68 0.68
N THR A 113 16.69 -18.88 1.92
CA THR A 113 16.14 -19.94 2.79
C THR A 113 14.68 -19.65 3.14
N LEU A 114 13.95 -20.65 3.60
CA LEU A 114 12.58 -20.48 4.08
C LEU A 114 12.51 -19.48 5.25
N GLU A 115 13.47 -19.55 6.15
CA GLU A 115 13.58 -18.65 7.31
C GLU A 115 13.79 -17.20 6.89
N GLU A 116 14.67 -16.95 5.91
CA GLU A 116 14.90 -15.61 5.37
C GLU A 116 13.65 -15.07 4.68
N ARG A 117 12.96 -15.87 3.87
CA ARG A 117 11.69 -15.48 3.24
C ARG A 117 10.66 -15.14 4.29
N HIS A 118 10.52 -15.96 5.32
CA HIS A 118 9.59 -15.72 6.43
C HIS A 118 9.91 -14.39 7.10
N ARG A 119 11.17 -14.12 7.43
CA ARG A 119 11.60 -12.84 8.03
C ARG A 119 11.28 -11.64 7.15
N ILE A 120 11.57 -11.72 5.83
CA ILE A 120 11.31 -10.64 4.89
C ILE A 120 9.80 -10.37 4.76
N MET A 121 8.99 -11.41 4.61
CA MET A 121 7.54 -11.26 4.51
C MET A 121 6.93 -10.70 5.79
N TYR A 122 7.49 -11.09 6.94
CA TYR A 122 7.04 -10.57 8.21
C TYR A 122 7.37 -9.09 8.41
N GLU A 123 8.57 -8.67 8.00
CA GLU A 123 8.96 -7.26 7.99
C GLU A 123 8.05 -6.44 7.05
N ALA A 124 7.75 -6.97 5.86
CA ALA A 124 6.81 -6.34 4.95
C ALA A 124 5.42 -6.19 5.57
N ALA A 125 4.91 -7.20 6.24
CA ALA A 125 3.62 -7.15 6.94
C ALA A 125 3.60 -6.07 8.04
N ASN A 126 4.67 -5.98 8.84
CA ASN A 126 4.79 -4.94 9.86
C ASN A 126 4.81 -3.53 9.26
N ARG A 127 5.52 -3.32 8.14
CA ARG A 127 5.53 -2.03 7.44
C ARG A 127 4.17 -1.65 6.89
N LEU A 128 3.45 -2.60 6.29
CA LEU A 128 2.08 -2.38 5.81
C LEU A 128 1.14 -2.01 6.96
N ALA A 129 1.28 -2.66 8.11
CA ALA A 129 0.47 -2.34 9.29
C ALA A 129 0.77 -0.96 9.87
N ASP A 130 2.04 -0.52 9.82
CA ASP A 130 2.45 0.83 10.25
C ASP A 130 1.91 1.91 9.32
N MET A 131 1.82 1.62 8.02
CA MET A 131 1.34 2.52 6.98
C MET A 131 -0.18 2.49 6.79
N ARG A 132 -0.92 1.81 7.66
CA ARG A 132 -2.38 1.76 7.53
C ARG A 132 -2.99 3.15 7.60
N GLY A 133 -3.77 3.49 6.57
CA GLY A 133 -4.36 4.81 6.42
C GLY A 133 -3.53 5.82 5.61
N ASP A 134 -2.39 5.37 5.10
CA ASP A 134 -1.55 6.13 4.15
C ASP A 134 -1.85 5.81 2.69
#